data_9fc968fab062af5ebee7d6e1ac96def4
#
_entry.id   9fc968fab062af5ebee7d6e1ac96def4
#
_cell.length_a   1.000
_cell.length_b   1.000
_cell.length_c   1.000
_cell.angle_alpha   90.00
_cell.angle_beta   90.00
_cell.angle_gamma   90.00
#
_symmetry.space_group_name_H-M   'P 1'
#
loop_
_entity.id
_entity.type
_entity.pdbx_description
1 polymer ?
#
loop_
_entity_poly.entity_id
_entity_poly.type
_entity_poly.pdbx_seq_one_letter_code
_entity_poly.pdbx_strand_id
1 'polypeptide(L)'
;LPQAMVGRSWDDAGGLFYTPLKATCPGLFGAEFYHIHRADLHAMLAQDISPSRTTFNATCTGVREDKTRAIATFADGETFEADLIVGADGVRSVVRDALWGPEPAHYTGHMCWRALVDVDEHPLPFASPDAAFWLGPKGHVVTYYVKGGSQLNVVAIAENSDWVEESWSVKSTKQELLDAYPGWHADIIELFRRADPDGIYKWGLFDRDPMKRWSKGHATLLGDAAHPMLPFLSQGAAMAIEDGYVLAEALAAFGKDIGKTLEAYEAERMPRTARVQLEARERGRTYHMSSPEELRKRNEAFKAEQEKNPNAVGIKAEWVYQYDATTCPERF
;
A
#
# COMPACT_ATOMS: atom_id res chain seq x y z
N LEU A 1 -12.26 -9.48 10.29
CA LEU A 1 -11.12 -9.16 11.18
C LEU A 1 -10.17 -10.35 11.23
N PRO A 2 -8.88 -10.18 10.92
CA PRO A 2 -7.89 -11.24 11.12
C PRO A 2 -7.68 -11.52 12.62
N GLN A 3 -7.48 -12.78 12.97
CA GLN A 3 -7.14 -13.14 14.35
C GLN A 3 -5.70 -12.77 14.65
N ALA A 4 -4.82 -13.07 13.70
CA ALA A 4 -3.38 -12.83 13.81
C ALA A 4 -2.76 -12.51 12.44
N MET A 5 -1.52 -12.05 12.48
CA MET A 5 -0.59 -12.06 11.35
C MET A 5 0.43 -13.18 11.60
N VAL A 6 0.57 -14.09 10.64
CA VAL A 6 1.43 -15.26 10.80
C VAL A 6 2.46 -15.33 9.68
N GLY A 7 3.71 -15.60 10.03
CA GLY A 7 4.77 -15.91 9.07
C GLY A 7 4.95 -17.42 8.94
N ARG A 8 5.07 -17.91 7.70
CA ARG A 8 5.30 -19.32 7.37
C ARG A 8 6.48 -19.47 6.44
N SER A 9 7.21 -20.55 6.58
CA SER A 9 8.22 -20.95 5.60
C SER A 9 7.54 -21.44 4.32
N TRP A 10 8.13 -21.12 3.19
CA TRP A 10 7.62 -21.40 1.85
C TRP A 10 7.54 -22.91 1.51
N ASP A 11 8.39 -23.73 2.12
CA ASP A 11 8.62 -25.14 1.77
C ASP A 11 7.91 -26.13 2.70
N ASP A 12 7.95 -25.91 4.01
CA ASP A 12 7.41 -26.82 5.02
C ASP A 12 6.25 -26.24 5.84
N ALA A 13 5.81 -25.01 5.51
CA ALA A 13 4.81 -24.26 6.27
C ALA A 13 5.18 -23.99 7.74
N GLY A 14 6.43 -24.17 8.11
CA GLY A 14 6.94 -23.95 9.47
C GLY A 14 6.73 -22.52 9.94
N GLY A 15 6.30 -22.34 11.19
CA GLY A 15 6.03 -21.01 11.76
C GLY A 15 7.30 -20.17 11.92
N LEU A 16 7.26 -18.95 11.40
CA LEU A 16 8.34 -17.95 11.49
C LEU A 16 8.05 -16.89 12.54
N PHE A 17 6.81 -16.41 12.58
CA PHE A 17 6.34 -15.46 13.57
C PHE A 17 4.81 -15.54 13.72
N TYR A 18 4.32 -15.03 14.84
CA TYR A 18 2.89 -14.93 15.16
C TYR A 18 2.62 -13.61 15.88
N THR A 19 1.72 -12.79 15.34
CA THR A 19 1.32 -11.51 15.91
C THR A 19 -0.19 -11.53 16.17
N PRO A 20 -0.65 -11.55 17.43
CA PRO A 20 -2.07 -11.63 17.77
C PRO A 20 -2.76 -10.28 17.56
N LEU A 21 -3.32 -10.02 16.38
CA LEU A 21 -3.91 -8.73 16.01
C LEU A 21 -5.20 -8.44 16.79
N LYS A 22 -6.15 -9.37 16.76
CA LYS A 22 -7.47 -9.17 17.40
C LYS A 22 -7.38 -8.99 18.91
N ALA A 23 -6.46 -9.69 19.56
CA ALA A 23 -6.31 -9.60 21.01
C ALA A 23 -5.56 -8.35 21.45
N THR A 24 -4.66 -7.80 20.62
CA THR A 24 -3.72 -6.76 21.06
C THR A 24 -4.02 -5.37 20.49
N CYS A 25 -4.49 -5.26 19.25
CA CYS A 25 -4.68 -3.95 18.61
C CYS A 25 -5.65 -3.04 19.37
N PRO A 26 -6.83 -3.49 19.85
CA PRO A 26 -7.72 -2.60 20.58
C PRO A 26 -7.10 -2.01 21.86
N GLY A 27 -6.30 -2.81 22.58
CA GLY A 27 -5.64 -2.36 23.80
C GLY A 27 -4.43 -1.46 23.56
N LEU A 28 -3.71 -1.66 22.46
CA LEU A 28 -2.50 -0.91 22.13
C LEU A 28 -2.80 0.40 21.36
N PHE A 29 -3.82 0.38 20.49
CA PHE A 29 -4.07 1.45 19.53
C PHE A 29 -5.49 2.03 19.60
N GLY A 30 -6.34 1.52 20.48
CA GLY A 30 -7.74 1.93 20.60
C GLY A 30 -8.64 1.53 19.43
N ALA A 31 -8.11 0.73 18.48
CA ALA A 31 -8.81 0.31 17.28
C ALA A 31 -8.47 -1.12 16.87
N GLU A 32 -9.38 -1.77 16.17
CA GLU A 32 -9.17 -3.09 15.60
C GLU A 32 -8.38 -3.02 14.29
N PHE A 33 -7.72 -4.11 13.93
CA PHE A 33 -7.03 -4.25 12.65
C PHE A 33 -7.98 -4.84 11.60
N TYR A 34 -8.13 -4.15 10.46
CA TYR A 34 -9.05 -4.54 9.40
C TYR A 34 -8.32 -4.94 8.13
N HIS A 35 -8.82 -5.99 7.48
CA HIS A 35 -8.61 -6.20 6.05
C HIS A 35 -9.91 -5.88 5.33
N ILE A 36 -9.84 -5.00 4.35
CA ILE A 36 -11.01 -4.58 3.59
C ILE A 36 -10.76 -4.76 2.09
N HIS A 37 -11.80 -5.17 1.37
CA HIS A 37 -11.75 -5.18 -0.09
C HIS A 37 -11.66 -3.74 -0.61
N ARG A 38 -10.73 -3.47 -1.53
CA ARG A 38 -10.43 -2.09 -1.98
C ARG A 38 -11.67 -1.36 -2.52
N ALA A 39 -12.50 -2.05 -3.32
CA ALA A 39 -13.70 -1.42 -3.88
C ALA A 39 -14.72 -1.05 -2.81
N ASP A 40 -14.85 -1.86 -1.75
CA ASP A 40 -15.77 -1.58 -0.63
C ASP A 40 -15.28 -0.36 0.18
N LEU A 41 -13.96 -0.28 0.45
CA LEU A 41 -13.37 0.90 1.09
C LEU A 41 -13.59 2.17 0.25
N HIS A 42 -13.34 2.08 -1.06
CA HIS A 42 -13.54 3.21 -1.96
C HIS A 42 -15.01 3.65 -1.99
N ALA A 43 -15.95 2.71 -2.10
CA ALA A 43 -17.38 3.01 -2.08
C ALA A 43 -17.81 3.68 -0.76
N MET A 44 -17.30 3.18 0.36
CA MET A 44 -17.55 3.75 1.68
C MET A 44 -17.05 5.19 1.81
N LEU A 45 -15.82 5.47 1.35
CA LEU A 45 -15.25 6.82 1.40
C LEU A 45 -15.94 7.79 0.42
N ALA A 46 -16.49 7.28 -0.68
CA ALA A 46 -17.15 8.09 -1.70
C ALA A 46 -18.62 8.38 -1.39
N GLN A 47 -19.27 7.64 -0.50
CA GLN A 47 -20.73 7.73 -0.27
C GLN A 47 -21.20 9.12 0.18
N ASP A 48 -20.36 9.87 0.90
CA ASP A 48 -20.71 11.20 1.42
C ASP A 48 -20.30 12.34 0.45
N ILE A 49 -19.71 11.99 -0.70
CA ILE A 49 -19.34 12.97 -1.73
C ILE A 49 -20.54 13.19 -2.66
N SER A 50 -21.06 14.42 -2.69
CA SER A 50 -22.15 14.75 -3.60
C SER A 50 -21.74 14.55 -5.07
N PRO A 51 -22.57 13.90 -5.90
CA PRO A 51 -22.31 13.76 -7.34
C PRO A 51 -22.05 15.10 -8.05
N SER A 52 -22.64 16.20 -7.58
CA SER A 52 -22.42 17.54 -8.13
C SER A 52 -21.00 18.09 -7.87
N ARG A 53 -20.23 17.44 -7.01
CA ARG A 53 -18.83 17.79 -6.71
C ARG A 53 -17.83 16.87 -7.41
N THR A 54 -18.32 15.96 -8.24
CA THR A 54 -17.48 14.96 -8.92
C THR A 54 -17.70 15.05 -10.42
N THR A 55 -16.61 15.23 -11.16
CA THR A 55 -16.62 15.17 -12.62
C THR A 55 -15.81 13.99 -13.08
N PHE A 56 -16.47 13.02 -13.70
CA PHE A 56 -15.82 11.84 -14.30
C PHE A 56 -15.38 12.13 -15.73
N ASN A 57 -14.47 11.28 -16.25
CA ASN A 57 -13.90 11.40 -17.61
C ASN A 57 -13.18 12.74 -17.86
N ALA A 58 -12.76 13.44 -16.80
CA ALA A 58 -12.00 14.66 -16.87
C ALA A 58 -10.51 14.32 -16.67
N THR A 59 -9.79 14.12 -17.77
CA THR A 59 -8.36 13.82 -17.75
C THR A 59 -7.56 15.09 -17.59
N CYS A 60 -6.93 15.29 -16.42
CA CYS A 60 -6.01 16.39 -16.19
C CYS A 60 -4.75 16.22 -17.02
N THR A 61 -4.35 17.25 -17.75
CA THR A 61 -3.16 17.28 -18.60
C THR A 61 -2.06 18.20 -18.09
N GLY A 62 -2.35 19.02 -17.09
CA GLY A 62 -1.36 19.88 -16.47
C GLY A 62 -1.94 20.77 -15.38
N VAL A 63 -1.04 21.29 -14.55
CA VAL A 63 -1.34 22.30 -13.54
C VAL A 63 -0.32 23.42 -13.67
N ARG A 64 -0.80 24.64 -13.61
CA ARG A 64 0.04 25.85 -13.57
C ARG A 64 -0.42 26.79 -12.47
N GLU A 65 0.46 27.65 -12.04
CA GLU A 65 0.13 28.70 -11.09
C GLU A 65 -0.18 30.03 -11.80
N ASP A 66 -1.12 30.73 -11.23
CA ASP A 66 -1.26 32.18 -11.33
C ASP A 66 -0.94 32.78 -9.95
N LYS A 67 -0.65 34.06 -9.86
CA LYS A 67 -0.13 34.76 -8.65
C LYS A 67 -0.89 34.48 -7.35
N THR A 68 -2.15 34.08 -7.44
CA THR A 68 -3.06 33.88 -6.29
C THR A 68 -3.83 32.56 -6.30
N ARG A 69 -3.68 31.75 -7.36
CA ARG A 69 -4.46 30.52 -7.56
C ARG A 69 -3.68 29.48 -8.35
N ALA A 70 -4.13 28.24 -8.28
CA ALA A 70 -3.70 27.19 -9.19
C ALA A 70 -4.77 26.94 -10.26
N ILE A 71 -4.33 26.56 -11.46
CA ILE A 71 -5.17 26.31 -12.62
C ILE A 71 -4.86 24.92 -13.16
N ALA A 72 -5.85 24.03 -13.14
CA ALA A 72 -5.79 22.73 -13.82
C ALA A 72 -6.29 22.87 -15.25
N THR A 73 -5.65 22.14 -16.17
CA THR A 73 -6.06 22.03 -17.57
C THR A 73 -6.42 20.58 -17.87
N PHE A 74 -7.49 20.38 -18.64
CA PHE A 74 -8.02 19.07 -18.98
C PHE A 74 -7.87 18.77 -20.48
N ALA A 75 -8.00 17.50 -20.85
CA ALA A 75 -7.77 17.03 -22.22
C ALA A 75 -8.78 17.59 -23.25
N ASP A 76 -9.96 18.00 -22.82
CA ASP A 76 -10.99 18.65 -23.63
C ASP A 76 -10.74 20.16 -23.83
N GLY A 77 -9.66 20.69 -23.20
CA GLY A 77 -9.29 22.11 -23.26
C GLY A 77 -9.94 22.96 -22.17
N GLU A 78 -10.79 22.39 -21.33
CA GLU A 78 -11.34 23.11 -20.17
C GLU A 78 -10.26 23.40 -19.13
N THR A 79 -10.45 24.47 -18.39
CA THR A 79 -9.59 24.88 -17.27
C THR A 79 -10.43 25.10 -16.02
N PHE A 80 -9.85 24.75 -14.87
CA PHE A 80 -10.47 24.95 -13.57
C PHE A 80 -9.51 25.68 -12.64
N GLU A 81 -9.98 26.82 -12.09
CA GLU A 81 -9.21 27.63 -11.14
C GLU A 81 -9.62 27.32 -9.70
N ALA A 82 -8.65 27.21 -8.81
CA ALA A 82 -8.89 26.96 -7.40
C ALA A 82 -7.86 27.68 -6.51
N ASP A 83 -8.26 27.97 -5.28
CA ASP A 83 -7.34 28.48 -4.25
C ASP A 83 -6.27 27.45 -3.87
N LEU A 84 -6.57 26.16 -4.02
CA LEU A 84 -5.64 25.04 -3.83
C LEU A 84 -6.00 23.90 -4.78
N ILE A 85 -5.03 23.34 -5.47
CA ILE A 85 -5.15 22.09 -6.22
C ILE A 85 -4.36 20.98 -5.51
N VAL A 86 -5.02 19.85 -5.31
CA VAL A 86 -4.41 18.65 -4.71
C VAL A 86 -4.28 17.56 -5.78
N GLY A 87 -3.05 17.22 -6.14
CA GLY A 87 -2.74 16.09 -7.03
C GLY A 87 -2.80 14.78 -6.26
N ALA A 88 -3.90 14.04 -6.41
CA ALA A 88 -4.08 12.69 -5.86
C ALA A 88 -4.18 11.65 -7.00
N ASP A 89 -3.49 11.91 -8.10
CA ASP A 89 -3.59 11.24 -9.39
C ASP A 89 -2.62 10.06 -9.55
N GLY A 90 -2.09 9.57 -8.41
CA GLY A 90 -1.40 8.29 -8.31
C GLY A 90 0.05 8.31 -8.79
N VAL A 91 0.63 7.13 -8.96
CA VAL A 91 2.06 6.95 -9.27
C VAL A 91 2.52 7.66 -10.55
N ARG A 92 1.62 7.83 -11.54
CA ARG A 92 1.86 8.54 -12.80
C ARG A 92 1.36 9.99 -12.78
N SER A 93 1.44 10.63 -11.64
CA SER A 93 0.89 11.95 -11.40
C SER A 93 1.33 13.01 -12.41
N VAL A 94 0.37 13.52 -13.17
CA VAL A 94 0.54 14.67 -14.04
C VAL A 94 0.77 15.94 -13.23
N VAL A 95 0.13 16.03 -12.06
CA VAL A 95 0.32 17.18 -11.16
C VAL A 95 1.76 17.23 -10.65
N ARG A 96 2.32 16.08 -10.20
CA ARG A 96 3.73 16.02 -9.79
C ARG A 96 4.66 16.47 -10.91
N ASP A 97 4.44 15.94 -12.12
CA ASP A 97 5.30 16.26 -13.26
C ASP A 97 5.20 17.73 -13.66
N ALA A 98 4.02 18.34 -13.51
CA ALA A 98 3.83 19.77 -13.73
C ALA A 98 4.53 20.66 -12.69
N LEU A 99 4.59 20.22 -11.42
CA LEU A 99 5.22 20.98 -10.34
C LEU A 99 6.75 20.85 -10.34
N TRP A 100 7.27 19.63 -10.60
CA TRP A 100 8.67 19.26 -10.33
C TRP A 100 9.42 18.76 -11.55
N GLY A 101 8.75 18.60 -12.69
CA GLY A 101 9.28 17.94 -13.88
C GLY A 101 9.13 16.42 -13.84
N PRO A 102 9.20 15.78 -15.02
CA PRO A 102 9.06 14.33 -15.11
C PRO A 102 10.26 13.62 -14.49
N GLU A 103 9.99 12.65 -13.64
CA GLU A 103 10.97 11.76 -13.05
C GLU A 103 10.51 10.31 -13.27
N PRO A 104 11.32 9.45 -13.91
CA PRO A 104 10.95 8.07 -14.13
C PRO A 104 10.92 7.29 -12.80
N ALA A 105 9.92 6.42 -12.65
CA ALA A 105 9.91 5.46 -11.57
C ALA A 105 10.96 4.37 -11.79
N HIS A 106 11.53 3.85 -10.70
CA HIS A 106 12.51 2.77 -10.75
C HIS A 106 11.80 1.42 -10.67
N TYR A 107 12.01 0.56 -11.66
CA TYR A 107 11.60 -0.83 -11.54
C TYR A 107 12.44 -1.54 -10.47
N THR A 108 11.79 -2.21 -9.54
CA THR A 108 12.48 -2.80 -8.38
C THR A 108 12.96 -4.23 -8.60
N GLY A 109 12.74 -4.79 -9.78
CA GLY A 109 13.04 -6.19 -10.06
C GLY A 109 12.00 -7.17 -9.52
N HIS A 110 10.82 -6.69 -9.13
CA HIS A 110 9.77 -7.52 -8.56
C HIS A 110 8.49 -7.47 -9.39
N MET A 111 7.90 -8.65 -9.59
CA MET A 111 6.57 -8.84 -10.14
C MET A 111 5.59 -9.14 -9.03
N CYS A 112 4.40 -8.58 -9.13
CA CYS A 112 3.29 -8.86 -8.25
C CYS A 112 2.14 -9.49 -9.04
N TRP A 113 1.63 -10.62 -8.60
CA TRP A 113 0.36 -11.20 -9.01
C TRP A 113 -0.69 -10.96 -7.94
N ARG A 114 -1.90 -10.73 -8.38
CA ARG A 114 -3.07 -10.64 -7.51
C ARG A 114 -4.17 -11.54 -8.04
N ALA A 115 -4.75 -12.30 -7.12
CA ALA A 115 -5.88 -13.15 -7.39
C ALA A 115 -6.86 -13.15 -6.21
N LEU A 116 -8.11 -13.53 -6.48
CA LEU A 116 -9.12 -13.83 -5.47
C LEU A 116 -9.51 -15.29 -5.60
N VAL A 117 -9.77 -15.92 -4.46
CA VAL A 117 -10.24 -17.31 -4.38
C VAL A 117 -11.52 -17.32 -3.56
N ASP A 118 -12.60 -17.80 -4.16
CA ASP A 118 -13.85 -18.03 -3.44
C ASP A 118 -13.70 -19.23 -2.51
N VAL A 119 -14.11 -19.06 -1.25
CA VAL A 119 -13.94 -20.07 -0.21
C VAL A 119 -15.25 -20.56 0.38
N ASP A 120 -16.39 -19.93 0.05
CA ASP A 120 -17.70 -20.30 0.60
C ASP A 120 -18.11 -21.71 0.19
N GLU A 121 -17.90 -22.09 -1.08
CA GLU A 121 -18.29 -23.41 -1.60
C GLU A 121 -17.23 -24.49 -1.36
N HIS A 122 -15.97 -24.08 -1.24
CA HIS A 122 -14.82 -24.98 -1.12
C HIS A 122 -13.83 -24.46 -0.06
N PRO A 123 -14.11 -24.68 1.24
CA PRO A 123 -13.21 -24.27 2.32
C PRO A 123 -11.79 -24.78 2.09
N LEU A 124 -10.82 -23.92 2.40
CA LEU A 124 -9.40 -24.25 2.36
C LEU A 124 -8.95 -24.66 3.76
N PRO A 125 -8.72 -25.96 4.06
CA PRO A 125 -8.42 -26.42 5.42
C PRO A 125 -7.17 -25.78 6.05
N PHE A 126 -6.24 -25.32 5.21
CA PHE A 126 -5.01 -24.64 5.63
C PHE A 126 -5.15 -23.13 5.76
N ALA A 127 -6.22 -22.52 5.24
CA ALA A 127 -6.45 -21.08 5.34
C ALA A 127 -7.15 -20.79 6.66
N SER A 128 -6.37 -20.31 7.62
CA SER A 128 -6.91 -19.81 8.89
C SER A 128 -7.45 -18.39 8.72
N PRO A 129 -8.23 -17.87 9.68
CA PRO A 129 -8.70 -16.49 9.66
C PRO A 129 -7.59 -15.45 9.87
N ASP A 130 -6.35 -15.85 9.74
CA ASP A 130 -5.16 -15.02 9.90
C ASP A 130 -4.73 -14.39 8.58
N ALA A 131 -3.96 -13.30 8.66
CA ALA A 131 -3.16 -12.85 7.56
C ALA A 131 -1.87 -13.67 7.50
N ALA A 132 -1.69 -14.49 6.47
CA ALA A 132 -0.51 -15.34 6.35
C ALA A 132 0.50 -14.79 5.36
N PHE A 133 1.77 -14.74 5.81
CA PHE A 133 2.93 -14.36 5.01
C PHE A 133 3.80 -15.59 4.79
N TRP A 134 3.82 -16.11 3.60
CA TRP A 134 4.68 -17.21 3.20
C TRP A 134 5.96 -16.64 2.61
N LEU A 135 7.08 -16.86 3.28
CA LEU A 135 8.36 -16.26 2.94
C LEU A 135 9.33 -17.28 2.37
N GLY A 136 9.71 -17.12 1.11
CA GLY A 136 10.61 -18.01 0.38
C GLY A 136 11.79 -17.31 -0.26
N PRO A 137 12.62 -18.06 -0.99
CA PRO A 137 13.71 -17.51 -1.75
C PRO A 137 13.15 -16.64 -2.89
N LYS A 138 13.65 -15.40 -3.01
CA LYS A 138 13.29 -14.47 -4.09
C LYS A 138 11.80 -14.10 -4.21
N GLY A 139 10.99 -14.37 -3.16
CA GLY A 139 9.57 -14.07 -3.22
C GLY A 139 8.83 -14.35 -1.93
N HIS A 140 7.58 -13.89 -1.91
CA HIS A 140 6.66 -14.19 -0.82
C HIS A 140 5.22 -14.18 -1.33
N VAL A 141 4.34 -14.81 -0.56
CA VAL A 141 2.89 -14.81 -0.82
C VAL A 141 2.17 -14.35 0.43
N VAL A 142 1.28 -13.38 0.29
CA VAL A 142 0.42 -12.90 1.37
C VAL A 142 -1.02 -13.31 1.08
N THR A 143 -1.67 -13.87 2.07
CA THR A 143 -3.08 -14.27 1.98
C THR A 143 -3.87 -13.72 3.15
N TYR A 144 -5.06 -13.24 2.90
CA TYR A 144 -6.00 -12.78 3.93
C TYR A 144 -7.42 -12.74 3.42
N TYR A 145 -8.38 -12.96 4.33
CA TYR A 145 -9.79 -12.93 4.00
C TYR A 145 -10.30 -11.49 3.79
N VAL A 146 -11.19 -11.35 2.83
CA VAL A 146 -11.94 -10.13 2.51
C VAL A 146 -13.43 -10.46 2.36
N LYS A 147 -14.29 -9.46 2.15
CA LYS A 147 -15.75 -9.62 1.97
C LYS A 147 -16.40 -10.51 3.02
N GLY A 148 -16.15 -10.21 4.30
CA GLY A 148 -16.75 -10.96 5.40
C GLY A 148 -16.27 -12.42 5.55
N GLY A 149 -15.21 -12.81 4.83
CA GLY A 149 -14.64 -14.16 4.86
C GLY A 149 -15.01 -15.04 3.66
N SER A 150 -15.80 -14.52 2.73
CA SER A 150 -16.21 -15.28 1.53
C SER A 150 -15.13 -15.41 0.49
N GLN A 151 -14.15 -14.50 0.49
CA GLN A 151 -13.03 -14.51 -0.45
C GLN A 151 -11.68 -14.42 0.25
N LEU A 152 -10.72 -15.21 -0.24
CA LEU A 152 -9.31 -15.11 0.14
C LEU A 152 -8.58 -14.28 -0.92
N ASN A 153 -8.00 -13.15 -0.51
CA ASN A 153 -7.13 -12.36 -1.36
C ASN A 153 -5.72 -12.96 -1.35
N VAL A 154 -5.14 -13.05 -2.53
CA VAL A 154 -3.78 -13.56 -2.76
C VAL A 154 -2.96 -12.47 -3.39
N VAL A 155 -1.83 -12.14 -2.75
CA VAL A 155 -0.80 -11.24 -3.28
C VAL A 155 0.49 -12.04 -3.33
N ALA A 156 0.93 -12.38 -4.53
CA ALA A 156 2.12 -13.18 -4.76
C ALA A 156 3.19 -12.31 -5.42
N ILE A 157 4.36 -12.18 -4.77
CA ILE A 157 5.45 -11.31 -5.25
C ILE A 157 6.71 -12.15 -5.43
N ALA A 158 7.30 -12.08 -6.60
CA ALA A 158 8.54 -12.76 -6.94
C ALA A 158 9.50 -11.82 -7.70
N GLU A 159 10.79 -12.10 -7.58
CA GLU A 159 11.81 -11.44 -8.37
C GLU A 159 11.64 -11.79 -9.86
N ASN A 160 11.68 -10.77 -10.70
CA ASN A 160 11.67 -10.90 -12.15
C ASN A 160 12.43 -9.72 -12.78
N SER A 161 13.56 -10.00 -13.45
CA SER A 161 14.43 -8.98 -14.04
C SER A 161 13.90 -8.41 -15.36
N ASP A 162 12.95 -9.07 -16.02
CA ASP A 162 12.65 -8.86 -17.44
C ASP A 162 11.38 -8.04 -17.70
N TRP A 163 10.76 -7.46 -16.64
CA TRP A 163 9.56 -6.66 -16.79
C TRP A 163 9.87 -5.21 -17.17
N VAL A 164 9.18 -4.70 -18.17
CA VAL A 164 9.40 -3.34 -18.71
C VAL A 164 8.13 -2.47 -18.68
N GLU A 165 6.94 -3.08 -18.52
CA GLU A 165 5.68 -2.36 -18.62
C GLU A 165 5.19 -1.83 -17.28
N GLU A 166 5.05 -0.51 -17.15
CA GLU A 166 4.42 0.14 -16.00
C GLU A 166 2.89 0.10 -16.13
N SER A 167 2.27 -1.02 -15.75
CA SER A 167 0.81 -1.22 -15.79
C SER A 167 0.34 -1.98 -14.55
N TRP A 168 -0.86 -1.64 -14.04
CA TRP A 168 -1.48 -2.27 -12.87
C TRP A 168 -2.49 -3.37 -13.22
N SER A 169 -2.75 -3.61 -14.49
CA SER A 169 -3.87 -4.44 -14.93
C SER A 169 -3.54 -5.37 -16.10
N VAL A 170 -2.31 -5.81 -16.21
CA VAL A 170 -1.95 -6.81 -17.22
C VAL A 170 -2.56 -8.15 -16.81
N LYS A 171 -3.37 -8.73 -17.67
CA LYS A 171 -3.92 -10.08 -17.47
C LYS A 171 -2.78 -11.08 -17.39
N SER A 172 -2.87 -12.01 -16.46
CA SER A 172 -1.96 -13.13 -16.32
C SER A 172 -2.72 -14.44 -16.37
N THR A 173 -1.99 -15.53 -16.47
CA THR A 173 -2.56 -16.86 -16.47
C THR A 173 -2.23 -17.58 -15.17
N LYS A 174 -3.03 -18.59 -14.86
CA LYS A 174 -2.77 -19.51 -13.75
C LYS A 174 -1.43 -20.22 -13.90
N GLN A 175 -1.07 -20.54 -15.14
CA GLN A 175 0.20 -21.23 -15.44
C GLN A 175 1.41 -20.32 -15.15
N GLU A 176 1.38 -19.05 -15.59
CA GLU A 176 2.45 -18.10 -15.28
C GLU A 176 2.65 -17.92 -13.77
N LEU A 177 1.54 -17.86 -13.01
CA LEU A 177 1.59 -17.77 -11.55
C LEU A 177 2.22 -19.03 -10.93
N LEU A 178 1.85 -20.21 -11.39
CA LEU A 178 2.41 -21.48 -10.92
C LEU A 178 3.91 -21.61 -11.25
N ASP A 179 4.30 -21.21 -12.46
CA ASP A 179 5.68 -21.28 -12.94
C ASP A 179 6.64 -20.36 -12.16
N ALA A 180 6.09 -19.26 -11.59
CA ALA A 180 6.86 -18.33 -10.77
C ALA A 180 7.21 -18.89 -9.36
N TYR A 181 6.57 -19.99 -8.91
CA TYR A 181 6.71 -20.54 -7.56
C TYR A 181 7.07 -22.03 -7.54
N PRO A 182 8.16 -22.44 -8.22
CA PRO A 182 8.55 -23.85 -8.25
C PRO A 182 9.00 -24.32 -6.87
N GLY A 183 8.51 -25.50 -6.44
CA GLY A 183 8.89 -26.13 -5.18
C GLY A 183 8.24 -25.52 -3.92
N TRP A 184 7.33 -24.59 -4.06
CA TRP A 184 6.60 -24.04 -2.92
C TRP A 184 5.64 -25.07 -2.32
N HIS A 185 5.29 -24.89 -1.05
CA HIS A 185 4.41 -25.78 -0.31
C HIS A 185 3.09 -26.04 -1.03
N ALA A 186 2.61 -27.27 -0.89
CA ALA A 186 1.42 -27.76 -1.61
C ALA A 186 0.18 -26.88 -1.39
N ASP A 187 0.03 -26.27 -0.21
CA ASP A 187 -1.09 -25.36 0.10
C ASP A 187 -1.07 -24.11 -0.78
N ILE A 188 0.10 -23.51 -1.03
CA ILE A 188 0.23 -22.34 -1.91
C ILE A 188 -0.05 -22.73 -3.36
N ILE A 189 0.48 -23.87 -3.81
CA ILE A 189 0.23 -24.35 -5.17
C ILE A 189 -1.26 -24.68 -5.38
N GLU A 190 -1.91 -25.27 -4.39
CA GLU A 190 -3.36 -25.53 -4.44
C GLU A 190 -4.17 -24.24 -4.45
N LEU A 191 -3.77 -23.24 -3.66
CA LEU A 191 -4.40 -21.93 -3.66
C LEU A 191 -4.35 -21.28 -5.06
N PHE A 192 -3.19 -21.31 -5.73
CA PHE A 192 -3.05 -20.79 -7.08
C PHE A 192 -3.91 -21.55 -8.10
N ARG A 193 -4.07 -22.88 -7.95
CA ARG A 193 -4.96 -23.67 -8.81
C ARG A 193 -6.43 -23.29 -8.67
N ARG A 194 -6.84 -22.87 -7.48
CA ARG A 194 -8.23 -22.45 -7.19
C ARG A 194 -8.53 -21.01 -7.57
N ALA A 195 -7.51 -20.19 -7.82
CA ALA A 195 -7.73 -18.81 -8.23
C ALA A 195 -8.62 -18.73 -9.49
N ASP A 196 -9.51 -17.74 -9.50
CA ASP A 196 -10.32 -17.45 -10.69
C ASP A 196 -9.40 -17.11 -11.87
N PRO A 197 -9.43 -17.89 -12.97
CA PRO A 197 -8.55 -17.65 -14.12
C PRO A 197 -8.77 -16.27 -14.77
N ASP A 198 -9.97 -15.72 -14.69
CA ASP A 198 -10.32 -14.41 -15.23
C ASP A 198 -9.97 -13.27 -14.28
N GLY A 199 -9.68 -13.59 -13.03
CA GLY A 199 -9.34 -12.65 -11.94
C GLY A 199 -7.86 -12.49 -11.68
N ILE A 200 -6.94 -13.12 -12.44
CA ILE A 200 -5.50 -13.03 -12.21
C ILE A 200 -4.91 -11.86 -13.00
N TYR A 201 -4.29 -10.94 -12.25
CA TYR A 201 -3.58 -9.79 -12.80
C TYR A 201 -2.13 -9.78 -12.32
N LYS A 202 -1.23 -9.22 -13.13
CA LYS A 202 0.17 -9.02 -12.79
C LYS A 202 0.66 -7.62 -13.13
N TRP A 203 1.65 -7.14 -12.40
CA TRP A 203 2.35 -5.88 -12.69
C TRP A 203 3.74 -5.87 -12.08
N GLY A 204 4.62 -5.07 -12.66
CA GLY A 204 5.91 -4.74 -12.06
C GLY A 204 5.76 -3.78 -10.88
N LEU A 205 6.58 -3.97 -9.85
CA LEU A 205 6.64 -3.03 -8.74
C LEU A 205 7.66 -1.93 -9.05
N PHE A 206 7.16 -0.71 -9.05
CA PHE A 206 7.95 0.49 -9.27
C PHE A 206 8.02 1.30 -7.99
N ASP A 207 9.11 2.01 -7.81
CA ASP A 207 9.39 2.80 -6.63
C ASP A 207 9.98 4.16 -7.03
N ARG A 208 9.90 5.14 -6.11
CA ARG A 208 10.51 6.47 -6.23
C ARG A 208 11.16 6.84 -4.91
N ASP A 209 12.18 7.66 -4.95
CA ASP A 209 12.77 8.19 -3.75
C ASP A 209 11.82 9.16 -3.03
N PRO A 210 11.89 9.26 -1.70
CA PRO A 210 11.13 10.24 -0.95
C PRO A 210 11.38 11.65 -1.49
N MET A 211 10.29 12.35 -1.81
CA MET A 211 10.36 13.72 -2.31
C MET A 211 10.82 14.68 -1.21
N LYS A 212 11.52 15.75 -1.61
CA LYS A 212 11.97 16.81 -0.69
C LYS A 212 10.89 17.89 -0.45
N ARG A 213 9.88 17.96 -1.28
CA ARG A 213 8.73 18.86 -1.23
C ARG A 213 7.57 18.27 -2.00
N TRP A 214 6.36 18.48 -1.52
CA TRP A 214 5.13 18.08 -2.20
C TRP A 214 4.39 19.28 -2.78
N SER A 215 4.59 20.45 -2.19
CA SER A 215 3.83 21.65 -2.47
C SER A 215 4.67 22.70 -3.20
N LYS A 216 4.03 23.40 -4.13
CA LYS A 216 4.56 24.57 -4.82
C LYS A 216 3.43 25.55 -5.03
N GLY A 217 3.56 26.76 -4.45
CA GLY A 217 2.54 27.79 -4.48
C GLY A 217 1.17 27.31 -4.01
N HIS A 218 0.21 27.24 -4.91
CA HIS A 218 -1.19 26.84 -4.67
C HIS A 218 -1.50 25.40 -5.11
N ALA A 219 -0.50 24.54 -5.21
CA ALA A 219 -0.69 23.12 -5.54
C ALA A 219 0.13 22.22 -4.63
N THR A 220 -0.41 21.07 -4.29
CA THR A 220 0.26 20.02 -3.49
C THR A 220 -0.06 18.63 -4.00
N LEU A 221 0.66 17.64 -3.50
CA LEU A 221 0.49 16.22 -3.80
C LEU A 221 -0.04 15.45 -2.60
N LEU A 222 -0.72 14.33 -2.85
CA LEU A 222 -1.28 13.44 -1.84
C LEU A 222 -1.18 11.97 -2.30
N GLY A 223 -0.92 11.06 -1.36
CA GLY A 223 -0.89 9.62 -1.62
C GLY A 223 0.20 9.23 -2.63
N ASP A 224 -0.09 8.29 -3.53
CA ASP A 224 0.90 7.77 -4.50
C ASP A 224 1.44 8.84 -5.47
N ALA A 225 0.78 9.99 -5.61
CA ALA A 225 1.33 11.12 -6.35
C ALA A 225 2.56 11.71 -5.64
N ALA A 226 2.58 11.70 -4.31
CA ALA A 226 3.65 12.23 -3.47
C ALA A 226 4.66 11.15 -3.04
N HIS A 227 4.17 10.00 -2.59
CA HIS A 227 4.97 8.96 -1.94
C HIS A 227 4.58 7.53 -2.37
N PRO A 228 4.68 7.20 -3.67
CA PRO A 228 4.45 5.82 -4.11
C PRO A 228 5.41 4.90 -3.34
N MET A 229 4.90 3.77 -2.87
CA MET A 229 5.67 2.88 -2.00
C MET A 229 5.46 1.42 -2.35
N LEU A 230 6.45 0.60 -2.05
CA LEU A 230 6.35 -0.84 -2.20
C LEU A 230 5.32 -1.43 -1.20
N PRO A 231 4.59 -2.50 -1.58
CA PRO A 231 3.49 -3.02 -0.77
C PRO A 231 3.92 -3.79 0.48
N PHE A 232 5.20 -3.84 0.79
CA PHE A 232 5.78 -4.73 1.81
C PHE A 232 5.44 -4.36 3.27
N LEU A 233 4.91 -3.16 3.51
CA LEU A 233 4.31 -2.75 4.79
C LEU A 233 2.79 -2.60 4.71
N SER A 234 2.18 -2.79 3.54
CA SER A 234 0.73 -2.65 3.29
C SER A 234 0.15 -1.29 3.71
N GLN A 235 0.92 -0.20 3.57
CA GLN A 235 0.59 1.12 4.12
C GLN A 235 0.14 2.17 3.10
N GLY A 236 0.27 1.96 1.79
CA GLY A 236 0.00 3.00 0.79
C GLY A 236 -1.37 3.67 0.94
N ALA A 237 -2.45 2.88 1.04
CA ALA A 237 -3.79 3.43 1.20
C ALA A 237 -3.98 4.12 2.57
N ALA A 238 -3.41 3.58 3.65
CA ALA A 238 -3.48 4.20 4.97
C ALA A 238 -2.77 5.57 4.97
N MET A 239 -1.58 5.66 4.37
CA MET A 239 -0.87 6.93 4.25
C MET A 239 -1.68 7.98 3.48
N ALA A 240 -2.35 7.60 2.38
CA ALA A 240 -3.18 8.52 1.62
C ALA A 240 -4.43 8.99 2.41
N ILE A 241 -5.02 8.13 3.24
CA ILE A 241 -6.15 8.50 4.13
C ILE A 241 -5.66 9.46 5.22
N GLU A 242 -4.52 9.17 5.85
CA GLU A 242 -3.89 10.05 6.82
C GLU A 242 -3.56 11.42 6.21
N ASP A 243 -3.03 11.46 4.96
CA ASP A 243 -2.73 12.69 4.24
C ASP A 243 -3.98 13.55 4.04
N GLY A 244 -5.09 12.93 3.60
CA GLY A 244 -6.35 13.65 3.39
C GLY A 244 -6.87 14.27 4.68
N TYR A 245 -6.79 13.53 5.78
CA TYR A 245 -7.20 14.01 7.10
C TYR A 245 -6.32 15.20 7.56
N VAL A 246 -4.99 15.02 7.54
CA VAL A 246 -4.05 16.05 8.00
C VAL A 246 -4.13 17.32 7.15
N LEU A 247 -4.29 17.20 5.83
CA LEU A 247 -4.49 18.37 4.96
C LEU A 247 -5.80 19.10 5.28
N ALA A 248 -6.88 18.37 5.56
CA ALA A 248 -8.15 18.98 5.94
C ALA A 248 -8.05 19.72 7.27
N GLU A 249 -7.39 19.16 8.28
CA GLU A 249 -7.18 19.82 9.57
C GLU A 249 -6.26 21.05 9.45
N ALA A 250 -5.22 20.99 8.63
CA ALA A 250 -4.37 22.14 8.35
C ALA A 250 -5.16 23.28 7.65
N LEU A 251 -6.04 22.94 6.68
CA LEU A 251 -6.95 23.90 6.07
C LEU A 251 -7.92 24.51 7.08
N ALA A 252 -8.42 23.72 8.02
CA ALA A 252 -9.29 24.22 9.08
C ALA A 252 -8.57 25.18 10.04
N ALA A 253 -7.30 24.89 10.35
CA ALA A 253 -6.48 25.70 11.26
C ALA A 253 -6.05 27.03 10.65
N PHE A 254 -5.60 27.05 9.39
CA PHE A 254 -4.98 28.23 8.75
C PHE A 254 -5.88 28.92 7.72
N GLY A 255 -6.99 28.29 7.33
CA GLY A 255 -8.00 28.90 6.47
C GLY A 255 -7.45 29.35 5.10
N LYS A 256 -7.45 30.64 4.83
CA LYS A 256 -7.00 31.21 3.56
C LYS A 256 -5.47 31.33 3.43
N ASP A 257 -4.72 31.11 4.50
CA ASP A 257 -3.25 31.11 4.44
C ASP A 257 -2.75 29.74 3.90
N ILE A 258 -2.87 29.59 2.57
CA ILE A 258 -2.50 28.36 1.88
C ILE A 258 -1.02 28.01 2.12
N GLY A 259 -0.15 29.01 2.21
CA GLY A 259 1.28 28.78 2.50
C GLY A 259 1.49 28.05 3.82
N LYS A 260 0.91 28.56 4.91
CA LYS A 260 0.99 27.89 6.22
C LYS A 260 0.29 26.54 6.26
N THR A 261 -0.85 26.40 5.59
CA THR A 261 -1.55 25.12 5.44
C THR A 261 -0.60 24.06 4.87
N LEU A 262 0.06 24.38 3.77
CA LEU A 262 0.93 23.44 3.08
C LEU A 262 2.24 23.16 3.83
N GLU A 263 2.79 24.15 4.51
CA GLU A 263 3.95 23.96 5.40
C GLU A 263 3.62 23.00 6.55
N ALA A 264 2.48 23.17 7.22
CA ALA A 264 2.04 22.30 8.31
C ALA A 264 1.74 20.88 7.81
N TYR A 265 1.06 20.75 6.68
CA TYR A 265 0.80 19.45 6.03
C TYR A 265 2.09 18.69 5.72
N GLU A 266 3.04 19.32 5.03
CA GLU A 266 4.33 18.70 4.69
C GLU A 266 5.15 18.36 5.94
N ALA A 267 5.21 19.23 6.93
CA ALA A 267 5.96 19.01 8.16
C ALA A 267 5.46 17.77 8.92
N GLU A 268 4.15 17.55 8.92
CA GLU A 268 3.53 16.41 9.59
C GLU A 268 3.69 15.12 8.78
N ARG A 269 3.49 15.17 7.46
CA ARG A 269 3.34 13.96 6.65
C ARG A 269 4.63 13.44 6.02
N MET A 270 5.49 14.33 5.50
CA MET A 270 6.68 13.93 4.75
C MET A 270 7.65 13.05 5.55
N PRO A 271 7.98 13.34 6.82
CA PRO A 271 8.90 12.47 7.57
C PRO A 271 8.34 11.06 7.75
N ARG A 272 7.04 10.96 8.03
CA ARG A 272 6.37 9.68 8.24
C ARG A 272 6.30 8.84 6.96
N THR A 273 5.82 9.41 5.87
CA THR A 273 5.69 8.69 4.60
C THR A 273 7.04 8.31 4.01
N ALA A 274 8.06 9.17 4.12
CA ALA A 274 9.43 8.86 3.70
C ALA A 274 9.99 7.65 4.48
N ARG A 275 9.74 7.61 5.79
CA ARG A 275 10.14 6.46 6.61
C ARG A 275 9.44 5.18 6.17
N VAL A 276 8.13 5.23 5.91
CA VAL A 276 7.37 4.07 5.40
C VAL A 276 7.93 3.59 4.04
N GLN A 277 8.22 4.51 3.11
CA GLN A 277 8.82 4.16 1.81
C GLN A 277 10.15 3.41 1.99
N LEU A 278 11.05 3.95 2.80
CA LEU A 278 12.39 3.37 3.02
C LEU A 278 12.32 2.02 3.77
N GLU A 279 11.49 1.93 4.80
CA GLU A 279 11.32 0.66 5.53
C GLU A 279 10.58 -0.39 4.69
N ALA A 280 9.68 0.00 3.79
CA ALA A 280 9.08 -0.93 2.83
C ALA A 280 10.14 -1.54 1.89
N ARG A 281 11.09 -0.75 1.40
CA ARG A 281 12.23 -1.26 0.62
C ARG A 281 13.05 -2.28 1.39
N GLU A 282 13.39 -1.96 2.63
CA GLU A 282 14.18 -2.87 3.49
C GLU A 282 13.42 -4.15 3.83
N ARG A 283 12.11 -4.03 4.03
CA ARG A 283 11.24 -5.18 4.24
C ARG A 283 11.24 -6.10 3.03
N GLY A 284 11.19 -5.55 1.81
CA GLY A 284 11.29 -6.33 0.57
C GLY A 284 12.60 -7.11 0.49
N ARG A 285 13.73 -6.49 0.80
CA ARG A 285 15.04 -7.18 0.86
C ARG A 285 15.03 -8.33 1.87
N THR A 286 14.47 -8.09 3.05
CA THR A 286 14.37 -9.13 4.10
C THR A 286 13.48 -10.29 3.66
N TYR A 287 12.34 -10.02 3.02
CA TYR A 287 11.41 -11.05 2.59
C TYR A 287 11.94 -11.91 1.44
N HIS A 288 12.80 -11.33 0.57
CA HIS A 288 13.29 -11.99 -0.64
C HIS A 288 14.73 -12.52 -0.52
N MET A 289 15.29 -12.60 0.68
CA MET A 289 16.54 -13.31 0.93
C MET A 289 16.49 -14.71 0.31
N SER A 290 17.57 -15.17 -0.32
CA SER A 290 17.52 -16.36 -1.16
C SER A 290 18.54 -17.44 -0.84
N SER A 291 19.70 -17.08 -0.27
CA SER A 291 20.67 -18.09 0.12
C SER A 291 20.22 -18.84 1.39
N PRO A 292 20.55 -20.14 1.53
CA PRO A 292 20.20 -20.91 2.73
C PRO A 292 20.66 -20.26 4.04
N GLU A 293 21.82 -19.61 4.04
CA GLU A 293 22.34 -18.91 5.22
C GLU A 293 21.54 -17.66 5.56
N GLU A 294 21.16 -16.84 4.57
CA GLU A 294 20.33 -15.66 4.78
C GLU A 294 18.94 -16.05 5.27
N LEU A 295 18.32 -17.08 4.67
CA LEU A 295 17.02 -17.60 5.10
C LEU A 295 17.06 -18.06 6.57
N ARG A 296 18.10 -18.81 6.96
CA ARG A 296 18.27 -19.22 8.34
C ARG A 296 18.41 -18.04 9.29
N LYS A 297 19.30 -17.08 8.98
CA LYS A 297 19.50 -15.86 9.79
C LYS A 297 18.23 -15.04 9.92
N ARG A 298 17.48 -14.85 8.83
CA ARG A 298 16.19 -14.15 8.82
C ARG A 298 15.19 -14.84 9.75
N ASN A 299 15.05 -16.16 9.61
CA ASN A 299 14.08 -16.94 10.39
C ASN A 299 14.42 -16.92 11.88
N GLU A 300 15.70 -17.05 12.23
CA GLU A 300 16.19 -16.90 13.60
C GLU A 300 15.92 -15.51 14.17
N ALA A 301 16.15 -14.46 13.38
CA ALA A 301 15.89 -13.07 13.78
C ALA A 301 14.40 -12.82 14.05
N PHE A 302 13.49 -13.39 13.24
CA PHE A 302 12.05 -13.29 13.48
C PHE A 302 11.63 -13.98 14.77
N LYS A 303 12.13 -15.17 15.03
CA LYS A 303 11.86 -15.91 16.28
C LYS A 303 12.37 -15.15 17.51
N ALA A 304 13.61 -14.66 17.46
CA ALA A 304 14.21 -13.90 18.55
C ALA A 304 13.46 -12.59 18.83
N GLU A 305 12.99 -11.88 17.79
CA GLU A 305 12.19 -10.66 17.98
C GLU A 305 10.84 -10.97 18.61
N GLN A 306 10.19 -12.07 18.19
CA GLN A 306 8.92 -12.47 18.76
C GLN A 306 9.05 -12.93 20.22
N GLU A 307 10.10 -13.66 20.57
CA GLU A 307 10.39 -14.06 21.96
C GLU A 307 10.59 -12.85 22.86
N LYS A 308 11.27 -11.80 22.33
CA LYS A 308 11.51 -10.55 23.04
C LYS A 308 10.24 -9.73 23.23
N ASN A 309 9.35 -9.72 22.23
CA ASN A 309 8.12 -8.95 22.23
C ASN A 309 6.94 -9.73 21.62
N PRO A 310 6.36 -10.68 22.37
CA PRO A 310 5.34 -11.60 21.86
C PRO A 310 4.02 -10.93 21.45
N ASN A 311 3.78 -9.70 21.92
CA ASN A 311 2.57 -8.93 21.61
C ASN A 311 2.81 -7.79 20.60
N ALA A 312 4.01 -7.70 20.02
CA ALA A 312 4.31 -6.68 19.02
C ALA A 312 3.42 -6.84 17.79
N VAL A 313 2.83 -5.74 17.32
CA VAL A 313 2.08 -5.71 16.06
C VAL A 313 3.03 -5.39 14.93
N GLY A 314 3.31 -6.40 14.11
CA GLY A 314 4.31 -6.33 13.05
C GLY A 314 5.74 -6.39 13.58
N ILE A 315 6.58 -7.16 12.92
CA ILE A 315 7.99 -7.29 13.31
C ILE A 315 8.70 -5.95 13.06
N LYS A 316 9.09 -5.25 14.15
CA LYS A 316 9.76 -3.94 14.11
C LYS A 316 8.98 -2.86 13.34
N ALA A 317 7.65 -2.93 13.34
CA ALA A 317 6.79 -1.98 12.64
C ALA A 317 5.70 -1.36 13.53
N GLU A 318 5.79 -1.48 14.84
CA GLU A 318 4.79 -0.94 15.79
C GLU A 318 4.58 0.56 15.62
N TRP A 319 5.63 1.33 15.36
CA TRP A 319 5.56 2.77 15.15
C TRP A 319 4.61 3.17 14.01
N VAL A 320 4.38 2.26 13.03
CA VAL A 320 3.41 2.47 11.94
C VAL A 320 2.00 2.57 12.49
N TYR A 321 1.66 1.71 13.44
CA TYR A 321 0.31 1.59 14.02
C TYR A 321 0.10 2.50 15.23
N GLN A 322 1.16 3.04 15.83
CA GLN A 322 1.11 3.96 16.98
C GLN A 322 0.75 5.40 16.58
N TYR A 323 0.85 5.73 15.30
CA TYR A 323 0.53 7.08 14.84
C TYR A 323 -0.98 7.29 14.80
N ASP A 324 -1.42 8.37 15.42
CA ASP A 324 -2.81 8.84 15.40
C ASP A 324 -2.88 10.18 14.69
N ALA A 325 -3.42 10.19 13.47
CA ALA A 325 -3.59 11.40 12.68
C ALA A 325 -4.55 12.39 13.34
N THR A 326 -5.50 11.92 14.16
CA THR A 326 -6.49 12.78 14.79
C THR A 326 -5.93 13.74 15.83
N THR A 327 -4.69 13.50 16.27
CA THR A 327 -3.97 14.38 17.20
C THR A 327 -3.17 15.49 16.50
N CYS A 328 -3.15 15.54 15.16
CA CYS A 328 -2.38 16.55 14.42
C CYS A 328 -2.80 18.00 14.69
N PRO A 329 -4.08 18.34 14.96
CA PRO A 329 -4.45 19.74 15.26
C PRO A 329 -3.71 20.32 16.46
N GLU A 330 -3.27 19.48 17.40
CA GLU A 330 -2.48 19.90 18.56
C GLU A 330 -1.04 20.32 18.19
N ARG A 331 -0.59 19.98 16.97
CA ARG A 331 0.75 20.25 16.44
C ARG A 331 0.78 21.42 15.45
N PHE A 332 -0.37 21.98 15.08
CA PHE A 332 -0.55 23.13 14.21
C PHE A 332 -0.68 24.43 15.06
#